data_5d46a50653824d8e11eddc6f21385f5a
#
_entry.id   5d46a50653824d8e11eddc6f21385f5a
#
_cell.length_a   1.000
_cell.length_b   1.000
_cell.length_c   1.000
_cell.angle_alpha   90.00
_cell.angle_beta   90.00
_cell.angle_gamma   90.00
#
_symmetry.space_group_name_H-M   'P 1'
#
loop_
_entity.id
_entity.type
_entity.pdbx_description
1 polymer ?
#
loop_
_entity_poly.entity_id
_entity_poly.type
_entity_poly.pdbx_seq_one_letter_code
_entity_poly.pdbx_strand_id
1 'polypeptide(L)'
;VVDNTVATPVLQKSFEFGADIVIHSLTKYIGGHGNSLGGMIVDSGKFPWGDYPERFPLLNNPDPSYHGINYVKDVGAAAYITRARVVPLRNMGAALSPMNTFLLLQGLETLSLRMERHTENALQVAEYLRKHEKVAWVNYAGLPDHPEHELAKKYVKGKPAAILSFGVKGGREGGARFIDALQLFLRLVNIGDTRSLACHPATTTHRQLNDEELAAAG
;
A
#
# COMPACT_ATOMS: atom_id res chain seq x y z
N VAL A 1 3.83 -13.37 -2.31
CA VAL A 1 2.74 -12.37 -2.24
C VAL A 1 3.33 -11.01 -1.96
N VAL A 2 2.89 -9.97 -2.69
CA VAL A 2 3.34 -8.59 -2.50
C VAL A 2 2.11 -7.70 -2.31
N ASP A 3 2.09 -6.91 -1.24
CA ASP A 3 1.18 -5.78 -1.11
C ASP A 3 1.79 -4.57 -1.85
N ASN A 4 1.21 -4.23 -2.99
CA ASN A 4 1.68 -3.16 -3.87
C ASN A 4 0.79 -1.91 -3.79
N THR A 5 0.13 -1.72 -2.65
CA THR A 5 -0.79 -0.60 -2.41
C THR A 5 -0.11 0.76 -2.58
N VAL A 6 1.11 0.92 -2.07
CA VAL A 6 1.83 2.20 -2.07
C VAL A 6 2.46 2.52 -3.42
N ALA A 7 3.18 1.56 -4.01
CA ALA A 7 3.84 1.78 -5.30
C ALA A 7 2.84 1.77 -6.46
N THR A 8 1.74 1.07 -6.34
CA THR A 8 0.74 0.85 -7.39
C THR A 8 1.32 0.18 -8.64
N PRO A 9 0.54 -0.27 -9.61
CA PRO A 9 1.08 -0.81 -10.88
C PRO A 9 1.85 0.22 -11.71
N VAL A 10 1.73 1.50 -11.39
CA VAL A 10 2.43 2.58 -12.12
C VAL A 10 3.91 2.61 -11.79
N LEU A 11 4.26 2.55 -10.50
CA LEU A 11 5.66 2.64 -10.08
C LEU A 11 6.34 1.26 -10.05
N GLN A 12 5.59 0.21 -9.71
CA GLN A 12 6.13 -1.14 -9.62
C GLN A 12 5.20 -2.18 -10.26
N LYS A 13 5.75 -2.97 -11.17
CA LYS A 13 5.10 -4.15 -11.73
C LYS A 13 5.66 -5.39 -11.03
N SER A 14 5.07 -5.75 -9.89
CA SER A 14 5.60 -6.76 -8.98
C SER A 14 5.81 -8.14 -9.63
N PHE A 15 5.05 -8.49 -10.65
CA PHE A 15 5.23 -9.74 -11.40
C PHE A 15 6.56 -9.81 -12.17
N GLU A 16 7.11 -8.68 -12.60
CA GLU A 16 8.43 -8.61 -13.24
C GLU A 16 9.56 -8.92 -12.26
N PHE A 17 9.27 -8.86 -10.95
CA PHE A 17 10.20 -9.17 -9.85
C PHE A 17 9.89 -10.50 -9.16
N GLY A 18 9.12 -11.39 -9.80
CA GLY A 18 8.88 -12.74 -9.31
C GLY A 18 7.75 -12.88 -8.27
N ALA A 19 6.89 -11.88 -8.14
CA ALA A 19 5.67 -12.06 -7.35
C ALA A 19 4.71 -13.02 -8.06
N ASP A 20 4.03 -13.88 -7.30
CA ASP A 20 2.96 -14.73 -7.84
C ASP A 20 1.58 -14.12 -7.62
N ILE A 21 1.41 -13.43 -6.50
CA ILE A 21 0.16 -12.78 -6.12
C ILE A 21 0.47 -11.35 -5.71
N VAL A 22 -0.33 -10.41 -6.20
CA VAL A 22 -0.25 -8.99 -5.85
C VAL A 22 -1.56 -8.56 -5.20
N ILE A 23 -1.46 -7.83 -4.09
CA ILE A 23 -2.61 -7.27 -3.38
C ILE A 23 -2.56 -5.74 -3.48
N HIS A 24 -3.73 -5.13 -3.62
CA HIS A 24 -3.89 -3.69 -3.56
C HIS A 24 -5.03 -3.31 -2.63
N SER A 25 -4.80 -2.40 -1.71
CA SER A 25 -5.89 -1.61 -1.13
C SER A 25 -6.31 -0.55 -2.15
N LEU A 26 -7.42 -0.79 -2.83
CA LEU A 26 -8.00 0.17 -3.78
C LEU A 26 -8.42 1.47 -3.09
N THR A 27 -8.66 1.41 -1.77
CA THR A 27 -8.97 2.53 -0.87
C THR A 27 -7.94 3.66 -0.96
N LYS A 28 -6.69 3.32 -1.27
CA LYS A 28 -5.52 4.21 -1.17
C LYS A 28 -5.27 4.93 -2.51
N TYR A 29 -4.06 4.83 -3.04
CA TYR A 29 -3.65 5.53 -4.26
C TYR A 29 -4.52 5.24 -5.50
N ILE A 30 -5.01 4.00 -5.64
CA ILE A 30 -5.83 3.65 -6.81
C ILE A 30 -7.13 4.46 -6.82
N GLY A 31 -7.88 4.45 -5.73
CA GLY A 31 -9.06 5.30 -5.58
C GLY A 31 -8.72 6.80 -5.48
N GLY A 32 -7.73 7.14 -4.65
CA GLY A 32 -7.12 8.46 -4.57
C GLY A 32 -7.93 9.57 -3.92
N HIS A 33 -9.14 9.32 -3.46
CA HIS A 33 -10.07 10.37 -2.98
C HIS A 33 -10.55 10.16 -1.55
N GLY A 34 -10.20 9.05 -0.89
CA GLY A 34 -10.60 8.76 0.49
C GLY A 34 -12.12 8.63 0.67
N ASN A 35 -12.86 8.28 -0.38
CA ASN A 35 -14.32 8.23 -0.42
C ASN A 35 -14.88 6.83 -0.62
N SER A 36 -14.03 5.83 -0.80
CA SER A 36 -14.46 4.46 -1.10
C SER A 36 -13.48 3.44 -0.55
N LEU A 37 -14.00 2.35 -0.01
CA LEU A 37 -13.20 1.21 0.45
C LEU A 37 -13.23 0.10 -0.58
N GLY A 38 -12.07 -0.53 -0.80
CA GLY A 38 -11.97 -1.67 -1.69
C GLY A 38 -10.63 -2.36 -1.63
N GLY A 39 -10.59 -3.61 -2.05
CA GLY A 39 -9.38 -4.41 -2.18
C GLY A 39 -9.39 -5.19 -3.48
N MET A 40 -8.21 -5.55 -3.95
CA MET A 40 -8.03 -6.38 -5.14
C MET A 40 -6.88 -7.37 -4.92
N ILE A 41 -7.11 -8.59 -5.34
CA ILE A 41 -6.09 -9.63 -5.45
C ILE A 41 -5.88 -9.90 -6.93
N VAL A 42 -4.62 -9.87 -7.37
CA VAL A 42 -4.21 -10.21 -8.74
C VAL A 42 -3.31 -11.43 -8.68
N ASP A 43 -3.73 -12.50 -9.33
CA ASP A 43 -2.98 -13.75 -9.42
C ASP A 43 -2.25 -13.81 -10.78
N SER A 44 -0.96 -14.14 -10.77
CA SER A 44 -0.18 -14.35 -11.99
C SER A 44 -0.63 -15.59 -12.76
N GLY A 45 -1.25 -16.54 -12.09
CA GLY A 45 -1.56 -17.87 -12.62
C GLY A 45 -0.34 -18.76 -12.88
N LYS A 46 0.84 -18.37 -12.38
CA LYS A 46 2.11 -19.07 -12.68
C LYS A 46 2.63 -19.93 -11.54
N PHE A 47 2.14 -19.73 -10.32
CA PHE A 47 2.60 -20.53 -9.20
C PHE A 47 2.16 -21.98 -9.35
N PRO A 48 3.09 -22.97 -9.25
CA PRO A 48 2.80 -24.37 -9.51
C PRO A 48 2.13 -25.04 -8.29
N TRP A 49 0.87 -24.69 -8.03
CA TRP A 49 0.10 -25.19 -6.87
C TRP A 49 0.06 -26.71 -6.80
N GLY A 50 0.08 -27.37 -7.94
CA GLY A 50 0.01 -28.84 -8.06
C GLY A 50 1.29 -29.55 -7.62
N ASP A 51 2.43 -28.86 -7.60
CA ASP A 51 3.72 -29.43 -7.17
C ASP A 51 3.83 -29.55 -5.63
N TYR A 52 2.90 -28.91 -4.91
CA TYR A 52 2.92 -28.86 -3.45
C TYR A 52 1.57 -29.27 -2.83
N PRO A 53 1.02 -30.46 -3.16
CA PRO A 53 -0.35 -30.83 -2.76
C PRO A 53 -0.53 -30.90 -1.23
N GLU A 54 0.48 -31.35 -0.51
CA GLU A 54 0.42 -31.45 0.95
C GLU A 54 0.43 -30.07 1.63
N ARG A 55 1.12 -29.11 1.04
CA ARG A 55 1.18 -27.72 1.53
C ARG A 55 -0.10 -26.94 1.21
N PHE A 56 -0.73 -27.26 0.08
CA PHE A 56 -1.93 -26.58 -0.42
C PHE A 56 -3.10 -27.55 -0.66
N PRO A 57 -3.52 -28.31 0.38
CA PRO A 57 -4.56 -29.33 0.22
C PRO A 57 -5.90 -28.74 -0.22
N LEU A 58 -6.19 -27.50 0.14
CA LEU A 58 -7.43 -26.81 -0.24
C LEU A 58 -7.55 -26.50 -1.74
N LEU A 59 -6.46 -26.58 -2.49
CA LEU A 59 -6.45 -26.39 -3.93
C LEU A 59 -6.33 -27.72 -4.67
N ASN A 60 -5.74 -28.74 -4.03
CA ASN A 60 -5.38 -30.02 -4.66
C ASN A 60 -6.35 -31.17 -4.32
N ASN A 61 -7.22 -31.02 -3.33
CA ASN A 61 -8.24 -32.01 -2.99
C ASN A 61 -9.63 -31.55 -3.44
N PRO A 62 -10.58 -32.49 -3.65
CA PRO A 62 -11.96 -32.13 -3.93
C PRO A 62 -12.56 -31.28 -2.81
N ASP A 63 -13.12 -30.13 -3.17
CA ASP A 63 -13.72 -29.18 -2.22
C ASP A 63 -15.21 -29.49 -2.02
N PRO A 64 -15.62 -30.06 -0.88
CA PRO A 64 -17.02 -30.41 -0.63
C PRO A 64 -17.93 -29.18 -0.50
N SER A 65 -17.36 -28.00 -0.22
CA SER A 65 -18.10 -26.75 -0.14
C SER A 65 -18.48 -26.16 -1.50
N TYR A 66 -17.85 -26.66 -2.58
CA TYR A 66 -18.13 -26.22 -3.94
C TYR A 66 -18.13 -27.39 -4.94
N HIS A 67 -19.17 -28.20 -4.87
CA HIS A 67 -19.47 -29.30 -5.81
C HIS A 67 -18.37 -30.36 -5.99
N GLY A 68 -17.42 -30.47 -5.06
CA GLY A 68 -16.32 -31.43 -5.14
C GLY A 68 -15.22 -31.07 -6.14
N ILE A 69 -15.13 -29.80 -6.57
CA ILE A 69 -14.10 -29.34 -7.51
C ILE A 69 -12.69 -29.53 -6.93
N ASN A 70 -11.77 -29.99 -7.76
CA ASN A 70 -10.33 -29.90 -7.51
C ASN A 70 -9.77 -28.73 -8.32
N TYR A 71 -9.45 -27.63 -7.66
CA TYR A 71 -9.12 -26.38 -8.33
C TYR A 71 -7.90 -26.51 -9.26
N VAL A 72 -6.84 -27.18 -8.82
CA VAL A 72 -5.63 -27.36 -9.63
C VAL A 72 -5.95 -28.16 -10.89
N LYS A 73 -6.69 -29.28 -10.74
CA LYS A 73 -7.01 -30.21 -11.83
C LYS A 73 -8.03 -29.61 -12.81
N ASP A 74 -9.08 -28.97 -12.28
CA ASP A 74 -10.26 -28.60 -13.04
C ASP A 74 -10.18 -27.20 -13.66
N VAL A 75 -9.40 -26.25 -13.02
CA VAL A 75 -9.28 -24.87 -13.51
C VAL A 75 -7.81 -24.41 -13.71
N GLY A 76 -6.84 -25.23 -13.40
CA GLY A 76 -5.43 -25.01 -13.73
C GLY A 76 -4.86 -23.70 -13.18
N ALA A 77 -4.38 -22.84 -14.08
CA ALA A 77 -3.76 -21.55 -13.73
C ALA A 77 -4.66 -20.63 -12.88
N ALA A 78 -5.97 -20.79 -12.96
CA ALA A 78 -6.93 -20.01 -12.18
C ALA A 78 -7.29 -20.64 -10.82
N ALA A 79 -6.61 -21.71 -10.39
CA ALA A 79 -6.94 -22.46 -9.16
C ALA A 79 -7.10 -21.57 -7.93
N TYR A 80 -6.11 -20.75 -7.64
CA TYR A 80 -6.12 -19.87 -6.47
C TYR A 80 -7.24 -18.83 -6.53
N ILE A 81 -7.33 -18.10 -7.65
CA ILE A 81 -8.29 -17.00 -7.73
C ILE A 81 -9.74 -17.50 -7.85
N THR A 82 -9.96 -18.67 -8.46
CA THR A 82 -11.28 -19.30 -8.49
C THR A 82 -11.72 -19.66 -7.07
N ARG A 83 -10.86 -20.36 -6.31
CA ARG A 83 -11.19 -20.70 -4.94
C ARG A 83 -11.40 -19.45 -4.06
N ALA A 84 -10.57 -18.42 -4.23
CA ALA A 84 -10.72 -17.16 -3.51
C ALA A 84 -12.11 -16.52 -3.72
N ARG A 85 -12.66 -16.63 -4.93
CA ARG A 85 -14.00 -16.12 -5.26
C ARG A 85 -15.13 -17.01 -4.77
N VAL A 86 -15.05 -18.32 -4.98
CA VAL A 86 -16.19 -19.21 -4.74
C VAL A 86 -16.29 -19.69 -3.29
N VAL A 87 -15.26 -19.51 -2.47
CA VAL A 87 -15.29 -19.90 -1.06
C VAL A 87 -15.20 -18.65 -0.17
N PRO A 88 -14.04 -18.02 0.10
CA PRO A 88 -13.99 -16.93 1.07
C PRO A 88 -14.81 -15.70 0.65
N LEU A 89 -14.71 -15.24 -0.58
CA LEU A 89 -15.46 -14.07 -1.05
C LEU A 89 -16.97 -14.30 -0.96
N ARG A 90 -17.43 -15.44 -1.46
CA ARG A 90 -18.85 -15.81 -1.44
C ARG A 90 -19.38 -15.97 -0.03
N ASN A 91 -18.64 -16.67 0.85
CA ASN A 91 -19.13 -16.99 2.20
C ASN A 91 -19.10 -15.76 3.13
N MET A 92 -18.11 -14.89 3.00
CA MET A 92 -18.00 -13.65 3.79
C MET A 92 -18.79 -12.48 3.19
N GLY A 93 -19.16 -12.57 1.91
CA GLY A 93 -19.87 -11.50 1.24
C GLY A 93 -19.05 -10.21 1.02
N ALA A 94 -17.72 -10.30 1.03
CA ALA A 94 -16.83 -9.14 0.92
C ALA A 94 -16.67 -8.64 -0.53
N ALA A 95 -17.74 -8.68 -1.32
CA ALA A 95 -17.77 -8.17 -2.68
C ALA A 95 -17.92 -6.63 -2.70
N LEU A 96 -17.24 -5.97 -3.64
CA LEU A 96 -17.37 -4.53 -3.82
C LEU A 96 -18.80 -4.16 -4.27
N SER A 97 -19.35 -3.10 -3.69
CA SER A 97 -20.60 -2.53 -4.21
C SER A 97 -20.37 -1.90 -5.59
N PRO A 98 -21.38 -1.88 -6.47
CA PRO A 98 -21.27 -1.23 -7.78
C PRO A 98 -20.88 0.25 -7.68
N MET A 99 -21.38 1.00 -6.68
CA MET A 99 -21.04 2.39 -6.49
C MET A 99 -19.57 2.56 -6.09
N ASN A 100 -19.07 1.77 -5.15
CA ASN A 100 -17.64 1.80 -4.79
C ASN A 100 -16.76 1.44 -5.98
N THR A 101 -17.16 0.44 -6.76
CA THR A 101 -16.44 0.05 -7.98
C THR A 101 -16.39 1.19 -8.99
N PHE A 102 -17.48 1.89 -9.21
CA PHE A 102 -17.52 3.05 -10.09
C PHE A 102 -16.57 4.16 -9.63
N LEU A 103 -16.58 4.53 -8.35
CA LEU A 103 -15.69 5.54 -7.79
C LEU A 103 -14.21 5.13 -7.89
N LEU A 104 -13.90 3.87 -7.65
CA LEU A 104 -12.53 3.34 -7.74
C LEU A 104 -12.04 3.31 -9.19
N LEU A 105 -12.91 2.97 -10.16
CA LEU A 105 -12.57 3.04 -11.59
C LEU A 105 -12.29 4.46 -12.05
N GLN A 106 -13.09 5.43 -11.62
CA GLN A 106 -12.79 6.85 -11.90
C GLN A 106 -11.42 7.29 -11.33
N GLY A 107 -11.11 6.87 -10.10
CA GLY A 107 -9.79 7.11 -9.52
C GLY A 107 -8.66 6.48 -10.33
N LEU A 108 -8.88 5.28 -10.86
CA LEU A 108 -7.90 4.56 -11.66
C LEU A 108 -7.52 5.30 -12.96
N GLU A 109 -8.47 5.97 -13.60
CA GLU A 109 -8.24 6.70 -14.87
C GLU A 109 -7.13 7.77 -14.76
N THR A 110 -6.98 8.40 -13.60
CA THR A 110 -5.97 9.43 -13.36
C THR A 110 -4.76 8.93 -12.56
N LEU A 111 -4.68 7.64 -12.28
CA LEU A 111 -3.66 7.09 -11.37
C LEU A 111 -2.23 7.43 -11.81
N SER A 112 -1.90 7.29 -13.09
CA SER A 112 -0.55 7.55 -13.59
C SER A 112 -0.13 9.01 -13.39
N LEU A 113 -1.02 9.95 -13.69
CA LEU A 113 -0.79 11.39 -13.51
C LEU A 113 -0.62 11.74 -12.02
N ARG A 114 -1.46 11.14 -11.17
CA ARG A 114 -1.37 11.38 -9.73
C ARG A 114 -0.08 10.80 -9.13
N MET A 115 0.29 9.58 -9.51
CA MET A 115 1.52 8.96 -8.99
C MET A 115 2.76 9.74 -9.38
N GLU A 116 2.82 10.29 -10.58
CA GLU A 116 3.91 11.15 -11.00
C GLU A 116 3.97 12.44 -10.16
N ARG A 117 2.86 13.14 -10.03
CA ARG A 117 2.77 14.37 -9.23
C ARG A 117 3.04 14.11 -7.75
N HIS A 118 2.53 13.03 -7.19
CA HIS A 118 2.77 12.65 -5.80
C HIS A 118 4.27 12.45 -5.51
N THR A 119 4.97 11.69 -6.35
CA THR A 119 6.40 11.44 -6.14
C THR A 119 7.25 12.70 -6.32
N GLU A 120 6.92 13.53 -7.29
CA GLU A 120 7.56 14.81 -7.53
C GLU A 120 7.42 15.77 -6.34
N ASN A 121 6.18 15.93 -5.85
CA ASN A 121 5.89 16.76 -4.69
C ASN A 121 6.58 16.23 -3.42
N ALA A 122 6.56 14.91 -3.20
CA ALA A 122 7.20 14.30 -2.04
C ALA A 122 8.71 14.55 -2.02
N LEU A 123 9.38 14.43 -3.17
CA LEU A 123 10.82 14.72 -3.28
C LEU A 123 11.12 16.19 -2.96
N GLN A 124 10.36 17.12 -3.54
CA GLN A 124 10.54 18.55 -3.27
C GLN A 124 10.32 18.89 -1.78
N VAL A 125 9.29 18.31 -1.16
CA VAL A 125 9.04 18.48 0.28
C VAL A 125 10.17 17.89 1.11
N ALA A 126 10.64 16.69 0.79
CA ALA A 126 11.75 16.04 1.49
C ALA A 126 13.04 16.86 1.41
N GLU A 127 13.37 17.39 0.23
CA GLU A 127 14.54 18.25 0.01
C GLU A 127 14.45 19.58 0.78
N TYR A 128 13.26 20.16 0.84
CA TYR A 128 13.00 21.37 1.63
C TYR A 128 13.17 21.09 3.12
N LEU A 129 12.51 20.05 3.63
CA LEU A 129 12.56 19.68 5.05
C LEU A 129 13.98 19.35 5.50
N ARG A 130 14.77 18.65 4.68
CA ARG A 130 16.16 18.29 4.98
C ARG A 130 17.05 19.53 5.22
N LYS A 131 16.74 20.64 4.57
CA LYS A 131 17.49 21.90 4.71
C LYS A 131 16.94 22.83 5.78
N HIS A 132 15.79 22.50 6.36
CA HIS A 132 15.09 23.39 7.29
C HIS A 132 15.70 23.32 8.70
N GLU A 133 16.04 24.46 9.29
CA GLU A 133 16.74 24.55 10.59
C GLU A 133 16.01 23.88 11.76
N LYS A 134 14.69 23.80 11.72
CA LYS A 134 13.83 23.18 12.77
C LYS A 134 13.60 21.69 12.57
N VAL A 135 14.11 21.10 11.50
CA VAL A 135 14.01 19.66 11.20
C VAL A 135 15.28 18.96 11.66
N ALA A 136 15.14 17.84 12.35
CA ALA A 136 16.25 17.05 12.86
C ALA A 136 16.67 15.94 11.87
N TRP A 137 15.71 15.31 11.22
CA TRP A 137 15.93 14.24 10.25
C TRP A 137 14.75 14.12 9.28
N VAL A 138 15.00 13.53 8.10
CA VAL A 138 13.99 13.20 7.09
C VAL A 138 14.25 11.79 6.61
N ASN A 139 13.23 10.96 6.57
CA ASN A 139 13.25 9.60 6.07
C ASN A 139 12.41 9.50 4.79
N TYR A 140 13.08 9.43 3.65
CA TYR A 140 12.44 9.30 2.33
C TYR A 140 13.42 8.66 1.34
N ALA A 141 13.09 7.49 0.81
CA ALA A 141 13.97 6.71 -0.07
C ALA A 141 14.28 7.40 -1.42
N GLY A 142 13.61 8.49 -1.75
CA GLY A 142 13.94 9.34 -2.91
C GLY A 142 15.16 10.22 -2.72
N LEU A 143 15.61 10.43 -1.48
CA LEU A 143 16.81 11.22 -1.19
C LEU A 143 18.07 10.39 -1.52
N PRO A 144 19.08 10.97 -2.17
CA PRO A 144 20.28 10.23 -2.61
C PRO A 144 21.12 9.59 -1.50
N ASP A 145 21.05 10.13 -0.30
CA ASP A 145 21.75 9.68 0.89
C ASP A 145 20.95 8.69 1.75
N HIS A 146 19.73 8.35 1.35
CA HIS A 146 18.92 7.37 2.06
C HIS A 146 19.48 5.95 1.83
N PRO A 147 19.57 5.09 2.88
CA PRO A 147 20.11 3.73 2.77
C PRO A 147 19.47 2.88 1.67
N GLU A 148 18.15 3.05 1.47
CA GLU A 148 17.37 2.27 0.50
C GLU A 148 17.25 2.97 -0.88
N HIS A 149 18.01 4.03 -1.14
CA HIS A 149 17.90 4.78 -2.40
C HIS A 149 18.16 3.92 -3.64
N GLU A 150 19.17 3.04 -3.59
CA GLU A 150 19.48 2.14 -4.70
C GLU A 150 18.40 1.07 -4.91
N LEU A 151 17.76 0.60 -3.83
CA LEU A 151 16.60 -0.29 -3.94
C LEU A 151 15.39 0.44 -4.53
N ALA A 152 15.19 1.70 -4.17
CA ALA A 152 14.14 2.52 -4.79
C ALA A 152 14.38 2.71 -6.29
N LYS A 153 15.62 2.91 -6.74
CA LYS A 153 15.95 2.93 -8.18
C LYS A 153 15.60 1.61 -8.85
N LYS A 154 15.97 0.49 -8.23
CA LYS A 154 15.76 -0.84 -8.78
C LYS A 154 14.29 -1.22 -8.90
N TYR A 155 13.51 -1.00 -7.85
CA TYR A 155 12.14 -1.54 -7.76
C TYR A 155 11.05 -0.56 -8.15
N VAL A 156 11.25 0.74 -7.93
CA VAL A 156 10.24 1.79 -8.19
C VAL A 156 10.77 2.93 -9.07
N LYS A 157 11.82 2.65 -9.86
CA LYS A 157 12.39 3.59 -10.85
C LYS A 157 12.84 4.93 -10.22
N GLY A 158 13.29 4.90 -8.97
CA GLY A 158 13.67 6.09 -8.21
C GLY A 158 12.50 6.96 -7.74
N LYS A 159 11.26 6.46 -7.85
CA LYS A 159 10.03 7.18 -7.46
C LYS A 159 9.33 6.45 -6.28
N PRO A 160 9.81 6.55 -5.03
CA PRO A 160 9.30 5.77 -3.90
C PRO A 160 7.97 6.30 -3.34
N ALA A 161 7.03 6.63 -4.21
CA ALA A 161 5.71 7.17 -3.89
C ALA A 161 5.75 8.49 -3.08
N ALA A 162 4.76 8.75 -2.23
CA ALA A 162 4.59 10.04 -1.57
C ALA A 162 4.36 9.91 -0.06
N ILE A 163 5.02 8.96 0.57
CA ILE A 163 5.04 8.82 2.02
C ILE A 163 6.45 9.14 2.49
N LEU A 164 6.57 10.12 3.36
CA LEU A 164 7.81 10.46 4.04
C LEU A 164 7.55 10.69 5.53
N SER A 165 8.56 10.48 6.35
CA SER A 165 8.54 10.85 7.76
C SER A 165 9.71 11.77 8.08
N PHE A 166 9.54 12.60 9.11
CA PHE A 166 10.59 13.51 9.56
C PHE A 166 10.40 13.87 11.02
N GLY A 167 11.48 14.20 11.68
CA GLY A 167 11.48 14.69 13.06
C GLY A 167 11.71 16.18 13.13
N VAL A 168 10.86 16.89 13.87
CA VAL A 168 11.08 18.29 14.22
C VAL A 168 11.86 18.40 15.52
N LYS A 169 12.67 19.44 15.65
CA LYS A 169 13.36 19.75 16.90
C LYS A 169 12.34 20.05 18.00
N GLY A 170 12.59 19.59 19.23
CA GLY A 170 11.68 19.76 20.37
C GLY A 170 10.82 18.52 20.66
N GLY A 171 11.15 17.37 20.04
CA GLY A 171 10.54 16.06 20.36
C GLY A 171 9.04 16.02 20.17
N ARG A 172 8.34 15.23 21.02
CA ARG A 172 6.89 15.02 20.97
C ARG A 172 6.09 16.33 20.97
N GLU A 173 6.45 17.28 21.82
CA GLU A 173 5.76 18.58 21.89
C GLU A 173 6.00 19.43 20.63
N GLY A 174 7.22 19.39 20.09
CA GLY A 174 7.55 20.04 18.82
C GLY A 174 6.70 19.50 17.68
N GLY A 175 6.56 18.17 17.60
CA GLY A 175 5.71 17.50 16.63
C GLY A 175 4.23 17.88 16.76
N ALA A 176 3.71 17.91 17.99
CA ALA A 176 2.32 18.30 18.23
C ALA A 176 2.06 19.75 17.80
N ARG A 177 2.94 20.69 18.20
CA ARG A 177 2.83 22.12 17.77
C ARG A 177 2.91 22.27 16.26
N PHE A 178 3.79 21.49 15.59
CA PHE A 178 3.90 21.50 14.13
C PHE A 178 2.57 21.08 13.48
N ILE A 179 1.99 19.96 13.90
CA ILE A 179 0.72 19.47 13.35
C ILE A 179 -0.42 20.45 13.58
N ASP A 180 -0.48 21.08 14.77
CA ASP A 180 -1.55 22.04 15.11
C ASP A 180 -1.44 23.35 14.31
N ALA A 181 -0.26 23.70 13.84
CA ALA A 181 -0.02 24.90 13.03
C ALA A 181 -0.28 24.71 11.53
N LEU A 182 -0.53 23.49 11.06
CA LEU A 182 -0.77 23.22 9.65
C LEU A 182 -2.09 23.84 9.17
N GLN A 183 -2.03 24.52 8.01
CA GLN A 183 -3.19 25.14 7.38
C GLN A 183 -3.60 24.44 6.08
N LEU A 184 -2.65 24.03 5.25
CA LEU A 184 -2.91 23.35 3.97
C LEU A 184 -3.08 21.85 4.15
N PHE A 185 -2.22 21.22 4.95
CA PHE A 185 -2.25 19.78 5.20
C PHE A 185 -3.40 19.42 6.12
N LEU A 186 -4.21 18.45 5.72
CA LEU A 186 -5.26 17.92 6.58
C LEU A 186 -4.66 17.01 7.65
N ARG A 187 -5.06 17.22 8.89
CA ARG A 187 -4.64 16.42 10.04
C ARG A 187 -5.49 15.16 10.15
N LEU A 188 -5.10 14.13 9.45
CA LEU A 188 -5.76 12.82 9.48
C LEU A 188 -4.80 11.69 9.05
N VAL A 189 -5.20 10.44 9.38
CA VAL A 189 -4.46 9.24 9.02
C VAL A 189 -5.08 8.60 7.77
N ASN A 190 -4.41 8.77 6.65
CA ASN A 190 -4.65 8.05 5.40
C ASN A 190 -3.41 8.15 4.52
N ILE A 191 -3.38 7.41 3.40
CA ILE A 191 -2.33 7.49 2.38
C ILE A 191 -2.96 7.48 0.98
N GLY A 192 -2.28 8.10 0.01
CA GLY A 192 -2.69 8.06 -1.39
C GLY A 192 -3.86 8.95 -1.76
N ASP A 193 -4.25 9.85 -0.89
CA ASP A 193 -5.28 10.87 -1.17
C ASP A 193 -4.71 11.97 -2.09
N THR A 194 -5.57 12.62 -2.88
CA THR A 194 -5.21 13.81 -3.67
C THR A 194 -4.90 15.01 -2.80
N ARG A 195 -5.40 15.03 -1.58
CA ARG A 195 -5.11 16.07 -0.57
C ARG A 195 -3.81 15.76 0.16
N SER A 196 -3.10 16.80 0.57
CA SER A 196 -1.92 16.66 1.42
C SER A 196 -2.31 16.35 2.86
N LEU A 197 -1.76 15.28 3.41
CA LEU A 197 -2.13 14.75 4.73
C LEU A 197 -0.90 14.72 5.63
N ALA A 198 -1.11 14.94 6.92
CA ALA A 198 -0.09 14.76 7.94
C ALA A 198 -0.69 14.21 9.23
N CYS A 199 0.08 13.41 9.94
CA CYS A 199 -0.25 12.96 11.29
C CYS A 199 1.00 12.96 12.18
N HIS A 200 0.79 13.01 13.49
CA HIS A 200 1.84 12.85 14.48
C HIS A 200 1.63 11.50 15.19
N PRO A 201 2.34 10.43 14.80
CA PRO A 201 2.07 9.08 15.28
C PRO A 201 2.09 8.95 16.80
N ALA A 202 3.05 9.58 17.47
CA ALA A 202 3.21 9.49 18.90
C ALA A 202 2.01 10.03 19.72
N THR A 203 1.18 10.91 19.15
CA THR A 203 -0.04 11.43 19.83
C THR A 203 -1.33 10.90 19.23
N THR A 204 -1.27 10.09 18.17
CA THR A 204 -2.43 9.57 17.45
C THR A 204 -2.41 8.05 17.33
N THR A 205 -1.85 7.51 16.26
CA THR A 205 -1.88 6.07 15.93
C THR A 205 -1.04 5.20 16.87
N HIS A 206 0.00 5.75 17.51
CA HIS A 206 0.93 5.05 18.38
C HIS A 206 0.90 5.57 19.83
N ARG A 207 -0.15 6.29 20.20
CA ARG A 207 -0.26 6.93 21.52
C ARG A 207 -0.22 5.95 22.72
N GLN A 208 -0.50 4.68 22.48
CA GLN A 208 -0.45 3.62 23.48
C GLN A 208 0.96 3.10 23.75
N LEU A 209 1.94 3.44 22.89
CA LEU A 209 3.33 3.03 23.04
C LEU A 209 4.07 3.94 24.01
N ASN A 210 5.00 3.37 24.79
CA ASN A 210 5.95 4.15 25.59
C ASN A 210 7.08 4.74 24.71
N ASP A 211 7.96 5.55 25.30
CA ASP A 211 8.99 6.27 24.53
C ASP A 211 10.04 5.33 23.91
N GLU A 212 10.35 4.18 24.53
CA GLU A 212 11.27 3.17 23.98
C GLU A 212 10.64 2.45 22.78
N GLU A 213 9.37 2.09 22.90
CA GLU A 213 8.60 1.46 21.82
C GLU A 213 8.40 2.43 20.65
N LEU A 214 8.16 3.71 20.91
CA LEU A 214 8.06 4.75 19.88
C LEU A 214 9.38 4.94 19.14
N ALA A 215 10.50 4.94 19.85
CA ALA A 215 11.83 5.03 19.23
C ALA A 215 12.15 3.80 18.37
N ALA A 216 11.71 2.61 18.77
CA ALA A 216 11.88 1.38 18.01
C ALA A 216 10.97 1.32 16.77
N ALA A 217 9.83 2.00 16.79
CA ALA A 217 8.89 2.08 15.67
C ALA A 217 9.30 3.10 14.58
N GLY A 218 10.28 3.96 14.84
CA GLY A 218 10.81 4.99 13.93
C GLY A 218 10.34 6.37 14.28
#